data_d4a3e79da1677f78c2f5ca0d4357f14a
#
_entry.id   d4a3e79da1677f78c2f5ca0d4357f14a
#
_cell.length_a   1.000
_cell.length_b   1.000
_cell.length_c   1.000
_cell.angle_alpha   90.00
_cell.angle_beta   90.00
_cell.angle_gamma   90.00
#
_symmetry.space_group_name_H-M   'P 1'
#
loop_
_entity.id
_entity.type
_entity.pdbx_description
1 polymer ?
#
loop_
_entity_poly.entity_id
_entity_poly.type
_entity_poly.pdbx_seq_one_letter_code
_entity_poly.pdbx_strand_id
1 'polypeptide(L)'
;EIASCLVGSEMCIRDRIEGPEVEYDLYNFEKLNIPANHPAKDEQDTFYINKDIVLRTQTSPVQARIMEKGKLPIRMISPGRVFRSDEVDATHSPSFHQIEGLVIDKDISFADLKGTLEVFAKELFGPDTKTKFRPHHFPFTEPSAEVDVSCFKCGGKGCRFCKGSGWIEILGCGMVHPHVLEMCGIDPEEYNGFAFGVGLERIALLKYEIDDMRLLYENDIRFLEQFSAAGK
;
A
#
# COMPACT_ATOMS: atom_id res chain seq x y z
N GLU A 1 -6.70 12.23 -6.72
CA GLU A 1 -7.19 12.49 -5.35
C GLU A 1 -6.38 11.75 -4.28
N ILE A 2 -6.20 10.41 -4.36
CA ILE A 2 -5.44 9.64 -3.34
C ILE A 2 -4.02 10.18 -3.18
N ALA A 3 -3.32 10.44 -4.29
CA ALA A 3 -1.98 11.02 -4.25
C ALA A 3 -2.00 12.46 -3.68
N SER A 4 -3.04 13.26 -3.93
CA SER A 4 -3.15 14.62 -3.39
C SER A 4 -3.46 14.64 -1.89
N CYS A 5 -4.22 13.67 -1.38
CA CYS A 5 -4.45 13.51 0.05
C CYS A 5 -3.16 13.21 0.83
N LEU A 6 -2.21 12.50 0.20
CA LEU A 6 -0.92 12.18 0.79
C LEU A 6 0.10 13.32 0.69
N VAL A 7 -0.08 14.23 -0.26
CA VAL A 7 0.87 15.34 -0.54
C VAL A 7 0.54 16.62 0.24
N GLY A 8 -0.65 16.75 0.82
CA GLY A 8 -1.17 18.00 1.43
C GLY A 8 -0.93 18.18 2.93
N SER A 9 -0.39 17.20 3.65
CA SER A 9 -0.14 17.30 5.10
C SER A 9 1.24 17.91 5.41
N GLU A 10 1.41 18.47 6.62
CA GLU A 10 2.69 19.05 7.09
C GLU A 10 3.85 18.04 7.10
N MET A 11 3.56 16.74 7.04
CA MET A 11 4.53 15.65 6.79
C MET A 11 4.77 15.42 5.30
N CYS A 12 4.72 16.47 4.49
CA CYS A 12 4.79 16.48 3.04
C CYS A 12 5.56 15.32 2.42
N ILE A 13 4.85 14.31 1.92
CA ILE A 13 5.38 13.41 0.92
C ILE A 13 5.70 14.29 -0.31
N ARG A 14 6.97 14.39 -0.67
CA ARG A 14 7.45 15.34 -1.68
C ARG A 14 7.59 14.72 -3.05
N ASP A 15 7.94 13.43 -3.08
CA ASP A 15 8.37 12.80 -4.32
C ASP A 15 7.39 11.68 -4.72
N ARG A 16 6.92 11.73 -5.96
CA ARG A 16 6.28 10.60 -6.64
C ARG A 16 7.34 9.89 -7.46
N ILE A 17 7.58 8.61 -7.15
CA ILE A 17 8.63 7.83 -7.79
C ILE A 17 8.03 6.55 -8.38
N GLU A 18 8.34 6.28 -9.63
CA GLU A 18 7.96 5.07 -10.33
C GLU A 18 9.16 4.13 -10.50
N GLY A 19 8.91 2.85 -10.62
CA GLY A 19 9.92 1.82 -10.86
C GLY A 19 9.48 0.80 -11.89
N PRO A 20 10.36 -0.12 -12.29
CA PRO A 20 10.07 -1.12 -13.30
C PRO A 20 9.00 -2.12 -12.81
N GLU A 21 8.14 -2.58 -13.72
CA GLU A 21 7.17 -3.65 -13.46
C GLU A 21 7.82 -5.03 -13.49
N VAL A 22 8.84 -5.20 -14.33
CA VAL A 22 9.71 -6.38 -14.37
C VAL A 22 10.88 -6.12 -13.44
N GLU A 23 10.98 -6.91 -12.37
CA GLU A 23 11.89 -6.61 -11.26
C GLU A 23 12.79 -7.81 -10.94
N TYR A 24 13.95 -7.53 -10.35
CA TYR A 24 14.80 -8.57 -9.80
C TYR A 24 14.22 -9.13 -8.49
N ASP A 25 14.36 -10.46 -8.29
CA ASP A 25 14.03 -11.14 -7.03
C ASP A 25 14.68 -10.44 -5.83
N LEU A 26 15.94 -10.00 -6.00
CA LEU A 26 16.69 -9.23 -5.01
C LEU A 26 15.89 -8.03 -4.44
N TYR A 27 15.26 -7.22 -5.29
CA TYR A 27 14.50 -6.05 -4.85
C TYR A 27 13.07 -6.39 -4.45
N ASN A 28 12.46 -7.41 -5.11
CA ASN A 28 11.07 -7.76 -4.82
C ASN A 28 10.93 -8.54 -3.51
N PHE A 29 12.00 -9.23 -3.07
CA PHE A 29 11.97 -10.09 -1.90
C PHE A 29 13.17 -9.91 -0.95
N GLU A 30 14.38 -10.14 -1.39
CA GLU A 30 15.53 -10.22 -0.48
C GLU A 30 15.75 -8.92 0.30
N LYS A 31 15.82 -7.77 -0.39
CA LYS A 31 15.97 -6.44 0.23
C LYS A 31 14.77 -5.98 1.05
N LEU A 32 13.68 -6.72 0.99
CA LEU A 32 12.48 -6.51 1.81
C LEU A 32 12.41 -7.52 2.96
N ASN A 33 13.53 -8.14 3.30
CA ASN A 33 13.61 -9.13 4.40
C ASN A 33 12.64 -10.31 4.22
N ILE A 34 12.30 -10.65 2.98
CA ILE A 34 11.46 -11.81 2.65
C ILE A 34 12.38 -13.01 2.41
N PRO A 35 12.36 -14.02 3.30
CA PRO A 35 13.28 -15.15 3.19
C PRO A 35 12.97 -16.04 1.98
N ALA A 36 13.97 -16.80 1.52
CA ALA A 36 13.87 -17.64 0.33
C ALA A 36 12.75 -18.68 0.36
N ASN A 37 12.37 -19.14 1.57
CA ASN A 37 11.30 -20.12 1.78
C ASN A 37 9.96 -19.49 2.16
N HIS A 38 9.80 -18.18 1.98
CA HIS A 38 8.53 -17.50 2.29
C HIS A 38 7.45 -17.88 1.26
N PRO A 39 6.19 -18.16 1.68
CA PRO A 39 5.11 -18.54 0.76
C PRO A 39 4.88 -17.56 -0.39
N ALA A 40 5.04 -16.26 -0.17
CA ALA A 40 4.90 -15.23 -1.21
C ALA A 40 5.89 -15.39 -2.39
N LYS A 41 6.95 -16.20 -2.24
CA LYS A 41 7.89 -16.57 -3.31
C LYS A 41 7.47 -17.82 -4.07
N ASP A 42 6.36 -18.46 -3.70
CA ASP A 42 5.85 -19.62 -4.44
C ASP A 42 5.38 -19.17 -5.84
N GLU A 43 5.60 -20.04 -6.83
CA GLU A 43 5.12 -19.85 -8.21
C GLU A 43 3.59 -19.74 -8.29
N GLN A 44 2.89 -20.20 -7.26
CA GLN A 44 1.43 -20.05 -7.14
C GLN A 44 1.02 -18.60 -6.83
N ASP A 45 1.89 -17.80 -6.23
CA ASP A 45 1.61 -16.43 -5.82
C ASP A 45 2.36 -15.38 -6.64
N THR A 46 3.42 -15.79 -7.37
CA THR A 46 4.33 -14.87 -8.09
C THR A 46 4.54 -15.32 -9.54
N PHE A 47 4.45 -14.37 -10.48
CA PHE A 47 4.82 -14.62 -11.88
C PHE A 47 6.33 -14.47 -12.08
N TYR A 48 7.03 -15.57 -12.30
CA TYR A 48 8.45 -15.63 -12.62
C TYR A 48 8.68 -15.57 -14.14
N ILE A 49 9.59 -14.71 -14.58
CA ILE A 49 10.13 -14.70 -15.94
C ILE A 49 11.29 -15.68 -16.03
N ASN A 50 12.11 -15.71 -15.01
CA ASN A 50 13.14 -16.71 -14.74
C ASN A 50 13.45 -16.74 -13.24
N LYS A 51 14.46 -17.52 -12.81
CA LYS A 51 14.80 -17.69 -11.39
C LYS A 51 15.15 -16.38 -10.64
N ASP A 52 15.58 -15.34 -11.34
CA ASP A 52 16.07 -14.09 -10.76
C ASP A 52 15.19 -12.88 -11.10
N ILE A 53 14.19 -13.05 -11.97
CA ILE A 53 13.34 -11.96 -12.50
C ILE A 53 11.87 -12.33 -12.38
N VAL A 54 11.10 -11.40 -11.82
CA VAL A 54 9.65 -11.54 -11.57
C VAL A 54 8.86 -10.37 -12.14
N LEU A 55 7.56 -10.54 -12.31
CA LEU A 55 6.63 -9.41 -12.31
C LEU A 55 6.46 -8.98 -10.85
N ARG A 56 6.71 -7.71 -10.54
CA ARG A 56 6.69 -7.22 -9.15
C ARG A 56 5.33 -7.48 -8.49
N THR A 57 5.35 -8.04 -7.28
CA THR A 57 4.14 -8.37 -6.51
C THR A 57 3.65 -7.21 -5.64
N GLN A 58 4.45 -6.15 -5.54
CA GLN A 58 4.23 -4.94 -4.75
C GLN A 58 5.05 -3.78 -5.32
N THR A 59 4.80 -2.56 -4.89
CA THR A 59 5.63 -1.40 -5.30
C THR A 59 6.82 -1.14 -4.36
N SER A 60 6.97 -1.91 -3.30
CA SER A 60 8.08 -1.84 -2.32
C SER A 60 9.49 -1.96 -2.93
N PRO A 61 9.75 -2.66 -4.06
CA PRO A 61 11.04 -2.62 -4.73
C PRO A 61 11.54 -1.20 -5.02
N VAL A 62 10.63 -0.27 -5.31
CA VAL A 62 10.97 1.14 -5.53
C VAL A 62 11.51 1.79 -4.26
N GLN A 63 10.98 1.41 -3.09
CA GLN A 63 11.46 1.88 -1.80
C GLN A 63 12.92 1.45 -1.58
N ALA A 64 13.24 0.16 -1.78
CA ALA A 64 14.61 -0.35 -1.67
C ALA A 64 15.58 0.37 -2.62
N ARG A 65 15.18 0.57 -3.88
CA ARG A 65 15.98 1.29 -4.88
C ARG A 65 16.25 2.75 -4.52
N ILE A 66 15.33 3.41 -3.84
CA ILE A 66 15.50 4.81 -3.40
C ILE A 66 16.37 4.87 -2.15
N MET A 67 16.17 3.96 -1.20
CA MET A 67 17.04 3.87 -0.01
C MET A 67 18.50 3.68 -0.38
N GLU A 68 18.81 2.81 -1.36
CA GLU A 68 20.18 2.59 -1.87
C GLU A 68 20.84 3.83 -2.47
N LYS A 69 20.07 4.83 -2.94
CA LYS A 69 20.66 6.10 -3.43
C LYS A 69 21.23 6.94 -2.29
N GLY A 70 20.92 6.62 -1.03
CA GLY A 70 21.48 7.24 0.15
C GLY A 70 21.16 8.73 0.34
N LYS A 71 20.14 9.25 -0.37
CA LYS A 71 19.71 10.65 -0.22
C LYS A 71 18.63 10.76 0.85
N LEU A 72 19.03 11.11 2.04
CA LEU A 72 18.13 11.29 3.19
C LEU A 72 17.86 12.79 3.44
N PRO A 73 16.71 13.16 4.02
CA PRO A 73 15.57 12.29 4.33
C PRO A 73 14.77 11.86 3.10
N ILE A 74 14.07 10.69 3.20
CA ILE A 74 13.18 10.18 2.15
C ILE A 74 11.73 10.43 2.56
N ARG A 75 10.92 10.99 1.66
CA ARG A 75 9.47 11.19 1.83
C ARG A 75 8.80 11.03 0.49
N MET A 76 8.41 9.80 0.15
CA MET A 76 7.93 9.47 -1.19
C MET A 76 6.65 8.63 -1.18
N ILE A 77 5.96 8.68 -2.33
CA ILE A 77 4.97 7.68 -2.73
C ILE A 77 5.42 6.98 -4.01
N SER A 78 5.12 5.70 -4.09
CA SER A 78 5.34 4.88 -5.28
C SER A 78 4.02 4.29 -5.76
N PRO A 79 3.33 4.92 -6.72
CA PRO A 79 2.20 4.32 -7.40
C PRO A 79 2.70 3.36 -8.49
N GLY A 80 1.95 2.29 -8.72
CA GLY A 80 2.27 1.42 -9.85
C GLY A 80 1.42 0.16 -9.90
N ARG A 81 1.45 -0.46 -11.09
CA ARG A 81 0.84 -1.75 -11.32
C ARG A 81 1.68 -2.86 -10.70
N VAL A 82 1.01 -3.84 -10.13
CA VAL A 82 1.60 -5.01 -9.49
C VAL A 82 0.88 -6.28 -9.96
N PHE A 83 1.52 -7.43 -9.76
CA PHE A 83 1.06 -8.68 -10.32
C PHE A 83 1.13 -9.78 -9.28
N ARG A 84 0.06 -10.58 -9.19
CA ARG A 84 -0.01 -11.77 -8.35
C ARG A 84 -0.72 -12.87 -9.10
N SER A 85 -0.35 -14.11 -8.87
CA SER A 85 -0.95 -15.26 -9.54
C SER A 85 -2.31 -15.65 -8.92
N ASP A 86 -3.15 -14.64 -8.67
CA ASP A 86 -4.49 -14.82 -8.12
C ASP A 86 -5.48 -15.21 -9.22
N GLU A 87 -6.47 -16.03 -8.88
CA GLU A 87 -7.63 -16.25 -9.73
C GLU A 87 -8.51 -15.00 -9.79
N VAL A 88 -9.10 -14.74 -10.96
CA VAL A 88 -9.98 -13.59 -11.18
C VAL A 88 -11.32 -13.80 -10.51
N ASP A 89 -11.65 -12.98 -9.52
CA ASP A 89 -12.97 -12.96 -8.89
C ASP A 89 -13.46 -11.50 -8.65
N ALA A 90 -14.52 -11.34 -7.87
CA ALA A 90 -15.08 -10.01 -7.55
C ALA A 90 -14.14 -9.11 -6.72
N THR A 91 -13.08 -9.66 -6.13
CA THR A 91 -12.16 -8.99 -5.20
C THR A 91 -10.69 -9.13 -5.56
N HIS A 92 -10.34 -10.02 -6.48
CA HIS A 92 -8.97 -10.31 -6.90
C HIS A 92 -8.81 -10.21 -8.41
N SER A 93 -7.64 -9.73 -8.81
CA SER A 93 -7.18 -9.67 -10.20
C SER A 93 -5.68 -9.98 -10.23
N PRO A 94 -5.20 -10.72 -11.23
CA PRO A 94 -3.76 -11.00 -11.37
C PRO A 94 -2.93 -9.74 -11.66
N SER A 95 -3.57 -8.65 -12.05
CA SER A 95 -2.97 -7.34 -12.22
C SER A 95 -3.83 -6.30 -11.54
N PHE A 96 -3.24 -5.52 -10.63
CA PHE A 96 -3.91 -4.43 -9.92
C PHE A 96 -2.92 -3.32 -9.61
N HIS A 97 -3.36 -2.24 -8.97
CA HIS A 97 -2.51 -1.09 -8.67
C HIS A 97 -2.33 -0.92 -7.16
N GLN A 98 -1.10 -0.59 -6.78
CA GLN A 98 -0.78 -0.17 -5.41
C GLN A 98 -0.22 1.26 -5.39
N ILE A 99 -0.43 1.92 -4.26
CA ILE A 99 0.30 3.12 -3.88
C ILE A 99 0.95 2.81 -2.54
N GLU A 100 2.27 2.89 -2.49
CA GLU A 100 3.02 2.75 -1.25
C GLU A 100 3.69 4.05 -0.87
N GLY A 101 3.72 4.35 0.42
CA GLY A 101 4.44 5.48 0.99
C GLY A 101 5.62 5.03 1.81
N LEU A 102 6.70 5.81 1.77
CA LEU A 102 7.91 5.63 2.57
C LEU A 102 8.36 6.97 3.14
N VAL A 103 8.61 6.97 4.43
CA VAL A 103 9.28 8.07 5.13
C VAL A 103 10.48 7.50 5.87
N ILE A 104 11.67 8.04 5.62
CA ILE A 104 12.91 7.75 6.37
C ILE A 104 13.53 9.08 6.80
N ASP A 105 13.71 9.24 8.08
CA ASP A 105 14.34 10.42 8.69
C ASP A 105 14.87 10.04 10.08
N LYS A 106 15.41 11.00 10.81
CA LYS A 106 15.77 10.83 12.22
C LYS A 106 14.52 10.93 13.10
N ASP A 107 14.51 10.16 14.18
CA ASP A 107 13.49 10.23 15.24
C ASP A 107 12.02 10.00 14.78
N ILE A 108 11.82 9.29 13.69
CA ILE A 108 10.48 8.92 13.22
C ILE A 108 9.86 7.87 14.15
N SER A 109 8.62 8.07 14.55
CA SER A 109 7.91 7.21 15.48
C SER A 109 6.68 6.53 14.87
N PHE A 110 6.19 5.49 15.53
CA PHE A 110 4.90 4.88 15.17
C PHE A 110 3.72 5.85 15.35
N ALA A 111 3.87 6.88 16.20
CA ALA A 111 2.88 7.94 16.35
C ALA A 111 2.79 8.82 15.09
N ASP A 112 3.91 9.09 14.42
CA ASP A 112 3.94 9.82 13.15
C ASP A 112 3.25 9.04 12.05
N LEU A 113 3.49 7.72 11.96
CA LEU A 113 2.76 6.84 11.06
C LEU A 113 1.25 6.91 11.31
N LYS A 114 0.82 6.78 12.58
CA LYS A 114 -0.60 6.87 12.94
C LYS A 114 -1.22 8.20 12.55
N GLY A 115 -0.57 9.31 12.88
CA GLY A 115 -1.03 10.66 12.53
C GLY A 115 -1.19 10.84 11.02
N THR A 116 -0.19 10.39 10.25
CA THR A 116 -0.23 10.44 8.77
C THR A 116 -1.43 9.67 8.21
N LEU A 117 -1.66 8.43 8.68
CA LEU A 117 -2.73 7.58 8.19
C LEU A 117 -4.12 8.01 8.69
N GLU A 118 -4.22 8.64 9.85
CA GLU A 118 -5.47 9.26 10.31
C GLU A 118 -5.88 10.44 9.43
N VAL A 119 -4.93 11.30 9.06
CA VAL A 119 -5.18 12.41 8.11
C VAL A 119 -5.60 11.84 6.76
N PHE A 120 -4.85 10.88 6.22
CA PHE A 120 -5.19 10.21 4.96
C PHE A 120 -6.62 9.63 4.97
N ALA A 121 -7.00 8.91 6.03
CA ALA A 121 -8.32 8.31 6.14
C ALA A 121 -9.44 9.36 6.19
N LYS A 122 -9.24 10.46 6.92
CA LYS A 122 -10.22 11.56 7.01
C LYS A 122 -10.39 12.33 5.69
N GLU A 123 -9.30 12.59 4.98
CA GLU A 123 -9.33 13.23 3.66
C GLU A 123 -10.05 12.35 2.62
N LEU A 124 -9.85 11.02 2.70
CA LEU A 124 -10.40 10.09 1.72
C LEU A 124 -11.88 9.75 1.97
N PHE A 125 -12.27 9.55 3.24
CA PHE A 125 -13.58 9.03 3.63
C PHE A 125 -14.42 10.00 4.44
N GLY A 126 -13.90 11.18 4.72
CA GLY A 126 -14.58 12.26 5.46
C GLY A 126 -14.08 12.46 6.89
N PRO A 127 -14.33 13.65 7.47
CA PRO A 127 -13.70 14.12 8.72
C PRO A 127 -14.06 13.29 9.96
N ASP A 128 -15.21 12.61 9.96
CA ASP A 128 -15.66 11.77 11.08
C ASP A 128 -15.09 10.35 11.05
N THR A 129 -14.26 10.02 10.07
CA THR A 129 -13.64 8.71 9.91
C THR A 129 -12.69 8.42 11.09
N LYS A 130 -12.91 7.29 11.75
CA LYS A 130 -12.03 6.76 12.80
C LYS A 130 -11.14 5.68 12.22
N THR A 131 -9.91 5.61 12.69
CA THR A 131 -8.96 4.56 12.35
C THR A 131 -8.77 3.60 13.51
N LYS A 132 -8.48 2.32 13.20
CA LYS A 132 -8.12 1.30 14.13
C LYS A 132 -6.93 0.52 13.58
N PHE A 133 -5.85 0.47 14.34
CA PHE A 133 -4.63 -0.25 14.00
C PHE A 133 -4.69 -1.63 14.67
N ARG A 134 -4.64 -2.68 13.86
CA ARG A 134 -4.59 -4.07 14.33
C ARG A 134 -3.16 -4.60 14.15
N PRO A 135 -2.52 -5.15 15.18
CA PRO A 135 -1.22 -5.79 15.01
C PRO A 135 -1.25 -6.83 13.89
N HIS A 136 -0.22 -6.81 13.07
CA HIS A 136 -0.02 -7.77 11.98
C HIS A 136 1.48 -8.07 11.84
N HIS A 137 1.85 -9.00 10.99
CA HIS A 137 3.25 -9.30 10.70
C HIS A 137 3.51 -9.15 9.19
N PHE A 138 4.47 -8.26 8.87
CA PHE A 138 5.09 -8.20 7.55
C PHE A 138 6.60 -8.32 7.70
N PRO A 139 7.30 -9.10 6.84
CA PRO A 139 8.75 -9.30 6.97
C PRO A 139 9.57 -8.00 6.91
N PHE A 140 9.08 -7.01 6.19
CA PHE A 140 9.78 -5.75 5.91
C PHE A 140 9.45 -4.62 6.90
N THR A 141 8.56 -4.84 7.87
CA THR A 141 8.20 -3.85 8.91
C THR A 141 8.10 -4.48 10.30
N GLU A 142 8.52 -3.74 11.34
CA GLU A 142 8.39 -4.12 12.75
C GLU A 142 8.40 -2.87 13.64
N PRO A 143 7.32 -2.58 14.43
CA PRO A 143 6.03 -3.26 14.43
C PRO A 143 5.24 -3.02 13.14
N SER A 144 4.39 -4.02 12.82
CA SER A 144 3.49 -3.95 11.67
C SER A 144 2.04 -3.87 12.13
N ALA A 145 1.19 -3.26 11.30
CA ALA A 145 -0.24 -3.20 11.55
C ALA A 145 -1.04 -3.19 10.24
N GLU A 146 -2.26 -3.68 10.31
CA GLU A 146 -3.32 -3.39 9.35
C GLU A 146 -4.19 -2.25 9.87
N VAL A 147 -4.68 -1.41 8.97
CA VAL A 147 -5.51 -0.25 9.31
C VAL A 147 -6.92 -0.46 8.82
N ASP A 148 -7.85 -0.44 9.76
CA ASP A 148 -9.28 -0.40 9.49
C ASP A 148 -9.79 1.04 9.65
N VAL A 149 -10.76 1.42 8.82
CA VAL A 149 -11.55 2.66 9.01
C VAL A 149 -12.95 2.32 9.48
N SER A 150 -13.57 3.23 10.24
CA SER A 150 -14.99 3.10 10.59
C SER A 150 -15.82 3.07 9.30
N CYS A 151 -16.78 2.14 9.25
CA CYS A 151 -17.63 1.99 8.07
C CYS A 151 -18.40 3.29 7.82
N PHE A 152 -18.11 3.95 6.70
CA PHE A 152 -18.70 5.22 6.31
C PHE A 152 -20.19 5.10 5.98
N LYS A 153 -20.69 3.91 5.58
CA LYS A 153 -22.13 3.68 5.34
C LYS A 153 -22.97 3.63 6.62
N CYS A 154 -22.43 3.09 7.71
CA CYS A 154 -23.20 2.90 8.95
C CYS A 154 -22.62 3.67 10.15
N GLY A 155 -21.58 4.49 9.95
CA GLY A 155 -20.93 5.23 11.03
C GLY A 155 -20.36 4.32 12.12
N GLY A 156 -19.91 3.13 11.76
CA GLY A 156 -19.33 2.17 12.71
C GLY A 156 -20.34 1.28 13.46
N LYS A 157 -21.65 1.38 13.17
CA LYS A 157 -22.70 0.61 13.86
C LYS A 157 -22.82 -0.86 13.46
N GLY A 158 -22.23 -1.22 12.33
CA GLY A 158 -22.37 -2.52 11.70
C GLY A 158 -23.52 -2.57 10.68
N CYS A 159 -23.22 -3.01 9.46
CA CYS A 159 -24.19 -3.17 8.37
C CYS A 159 -23.76 -4.31 7.43
N ARG A 160 -24.56 -4.61 6.41
CA ARG A 160 -24.25 -5.63 5.42
C ARG A 160 -22.93 -5.35 4.68
N PHE A 161 -22.63 -4.09 4.38
CA PHE A 161 -21.41 -3.66 3.68
C PHE A 161 -20.13 -4.00 4.47
N CYS A 162 -20.11 -3.69 5.77
CA CYS A 162 -18.99 -4.04 6.67
C CYS A 162 -19.16 -5.42 7.33
N LYS A 163 -20.06 -6.24 6.83
CA LYS A 163 -20.36 -7.60 7.37
C LYS A 163 -20.64 -7.61 8.88
N GLY A 164 -21.30 -6.56 9.38
CA GLY A 164 -21.67 -6.40 10.80
C GLY A 164 -20.57 -5.88 11.71
N SER A 165 -19.32 -5.79 11.26
CA SER A 165 -18.16 -5.40 12.11
C SER A 165 -18.13 -3.92 12.48
N GLY A 166 -18.72 -3.04 11.66
CA GLY A 166 -18.57 -1.59 11.78
C GLY A 166 -17.22 -1.06 11.26
N TRP A 167 -16.31 -1.93 10.79
CA TRP A 167 -14.96 -1.59 10.36
C TRP A 167 -14.65 -2.16 8.97
N ILE A 168 -13.77 -1.51 8.24
CA ILE A 168 -13.35 -1.90 6.89
C ILE A 168 -11.83 -1.75 6.82
N GLU A 169 -11.14 -2.85 6.54
CA GLU A 169 -9.71 -2.86 6.30
C GLU A 169 -9.38 -2.16 4.98
N ILE A 170 -8.38 -1.27 5.00
CA ILE A 170 -7.99 -0.47 3.84
C ILE A 170 -6.52 -0.60 3.44
N LEU A 171 -5.60 -0.84 4.39
CA LEU A 171 -4.17 -0.88 4.09
C LEU A 171 -3.35 -1.60 5.16
N GLY A 172 -2.13 -2.01 4.77
CA GLY A 172 -1.07 -2.45 5.67
C GLY A 172 -0.01 -1.37 5.88
N CYS A 173 0.60 -1.33 7.07
CA CYS A 173 1.64 -0.37 7.42
C CYS A 173 2.57 -0.88 8.52
N GLY A 174 3.68 -0.18 8.76
CA GLY A 174 4.57 -0.45 9.88
C GLY A 174 5.83 0.40 9.87
N MET A 175 6.62 0.29 10.94
CA MET A 175 7.96 0.85 10.95
C MET A 175 8.87 0.00 10.07
N VAL A 176 9.72 0.61 9.27
CA VAL A 176 10.65 -0.12 8.40
C VAL A 176 11.58 -0.97 9.26
N HIS A 177 11.67 -2.26 8.91
CA HIS A 177 12.50 -3.19 9.66
C HIS A 177 13.98 -2.76 9.61
N PRO A 178 14.73 -2.74 10.73
CA PRO A 178 16.14 -2.33 10.74
C PRO A 178 16.99 -3.05 9.70
N HIS A 179 16.81 -4.35 9.53
CA HIS A 179 17.53 -5.13 8.54
C HIS A 179 17.27 -4.69 7.09
N VAL A 180 16.09 -4.15 6.77
CA VAL A 180 15.79 -3.56 5.46
C VAL A 180 16.62 -2.29 5.24
N LEU A 181 16.77 -1.45 6.27
CA LEU A 181 17.62 -0.25 6.23
C LEU A 181 19.09 -0.65 6.01
N GLU A 182 19.60 -1.61 6.78
CA GLU A 182 20.97 -2.13 6.65
C GLU A 182 21.26 -2.66 5.24
N MET A 183 20.36 -3.51 4.70
CA MET A 183 20.51 -4.05 3.34
C MET A 183 20.48 -2.99 2.25
N CYS A 184 19.91 -1.82 2.53
CA CYS A 184 19.88 -0.67 1.64
C CYS A 184 21.00 0.35 1.94
N GLY A 185 21.90 0.07 2.89
CA GLY A 185 23.05 0.91 3.23
C GLY A 185 22.71 2.11 4.12
N ILE A 186 21.60 2.06 4.85
CA ILE A 186 21.18 3.08 5.82
C ILE A 186 21.45 2.56 7.24
N ASP A 187 22.08 3.37 8.08
CA ASP A 187 22.36 3.02 9.47
C ASP A 187 21.06 3.09 10.31
N PRO A 188 20.55 1.96 10.84
CA PRO A 188 19.32 1.93 11.62
C PRO A 188 19.47 2.54 13.03
N GLU A 189 20.69 2.76 13.52
CA GLU A 189 20.94 3.47 14.78
C GLU A 189 20.79 5.00 14.63
N GLU A 190 20.95 5.53 13.41
CA GLU A 190 20.82 6.94 13.11
C GLU A 190 19.47 7.31 12.45
N TYR A 191 18.93 6.43 11.63
CA TYR A 191 17.72 6.66 10.85
C TYR A 191 16.71 5.54 11.08
N ASN A 192 15.45 5.93 11.12
CA ASN A 192 14.33 5.02 11.12
C ASN A 192 13.22 5.54 10.20
N GLY A 193 12.10 4.85 10.13
CA GLY A 193 11.02 5.32 9.28
C GLY A 193 9.84 4.40 9.27
N PHE A 194 8.84 4.78 8.48
CA PHE A 194 7.65 3.96 8.29
C PHE A 194 7.29 3.80 6.82
N ALA A 195 6.58 2.73 6.54
CA ALA A 195 6.00 2.45 5.24
C ALA A 195 4.53 2.05 5.37
N PHE A 196 3.77 2.27 4.31
CA PHE A 196 2.39 1.79 4.17
C PHE A 196 2.08 1.48 2.72
N GLY A 197 1.13 0.57 2.48
CA GLY A 197 0.73 0.19 1.14
C GLY A 197 -0.77 -0.01 1.03
N VAL A 198 -1.39 0.61 0.01
CA VAL A 198 -2.82 0.57 -0.26
C VAL A 198 -3.10 0.09 -1.68
N GLY A 199 -4.04 -0.86 -1.83
CA GLY A 199 -4.56 -1.26 -3.14
C GLY A 199 -5.53 -0.22 -3.68
N LEU A 200 -5.24 0.31 -4.87
CA LEU A 200 -6.04 1.39 -5.47
C LEU A 200 -7.46 0.92 -5.81
N GLU A 201 -7.58 -0.27 -6.38
CA GLU A 201 -8.89 -0.88 -6.70
C GLU A 201 -9.73 -1.07 -5.45
N ARG A 202 -9.11 -1.55 -4.35
CA ARG A 202 -9.79 -1.72 -3.07
C ARG A 202 -10.44 -0.42 -2.60
N ILE A 203 -9.70 0.68 -2.68
CA ILE A 203 -10.22 2.01 -2.33
C ILE A 203 -11.32 2.45 -3.30
N ALA A 204 -11.13 2.24 -4.61
CA ALA A 204 -12.13 2.59 -5.61
C ALA A 204 -13.44 1.82 -5.40
N LEU A 205 -13.37 0.49 -5.19
CA LEU A 205 -14.54 -0.34 -4.88
C LEU A 205 -15.30 0.20 -3.66
N LEU A 206 -14.56 0.55 -2.60
CA LEU A 206 -15.15 1.06 -1.37
C LEU A 206 -15.76 2.46 -1.56
N LYS A 207 -15.01 3.39 -2.17
CA LYS A 207 -15.43 4.80 -2.31
C LYS A 207 -16.61 4.98 -3.28
N TYR A 208 -16.62 4.22 -4.36
CA TYR A 208 -17.63 4.32 -5.41
C TYR A 208 -18.70 3.23 -5.36
N GLU A 209 -18.67 2.40 -4.30
CA GLU A 209 -19.65 1.34 -4.08
C GLU A 209 -19.74 0.33 -5.25
N ILE A 210 -18.58 -0.01 -5.83
CA ILE A 210 -18.47 -0.98 -6.90
C ILE A 210 -18.40 -2.37 -6.27
N ASP A 211 -19.33 -3.25 -6.64
CA ASP A 211 -19.47 -4.56 -6.01
C ASP A 211 -18.53 -5.63 -6.60
N ASP A 212 -17.95 -5.37 -7.77
CA ASP A 212 -17.15 -6.34 -8.51
C ASP A 212 -15.94 -5.68 -9.17
N MET A 213 -14.74 -6.14 -8.82
CA MET A 213 -13.47 -5.61 -9.34
C MET A 213 -13.33 -5.79 -10.85
N ARG A 214 -13.92 -6.84 -11.42
CA ARG A 214 -13.85 -7.13 -12.86
C ARG A 214 -14.39 -6.00 -13.71
N LEU A 215 -15.40 -5.26 -13.21
CA LEU A 215 -15.97 -4.08 -13.88
C LEU A 215 -14.93 -3.00 -14.17
N LEU A 216 -13.87 -2.89 -13.35
CA LEU A 216 -12.79 -1.92 -13.58
C LEU A 216 -11.93 -2.26 -14.80
N TYR A 217 -11.94 -3.53 -15.25
CA TYR A 217 -11.07 -4.05 -16.30
C TYR A 217 -11.80 -4.46 -17.57
N GLU A 218 -13.13 -4.63 -17.52
CA GLU A 218 -13.95 -5.04 -18.68
C GLU A 218 -14.10 -3.94 -19.72
N ASN A 219 -13.76 -2.70 -19.40
CA ASN A 219 -13.85 -1.54 -20.27
C ASN A 219 -15.28 -1.32 -20.85
N ASP A 220 -16.32 -1.67 -20.09
CA ASP A 220 -17.71 -1.45 -20.48
C ASP A 220 -18.05 0.04 -20.38
N ILE A 221 -18.40 0.66 -21.50
CA ILE A 221 -18.71 2.10 -21.56
C ILE A 221 -19.89 2.49 -20.66
N ARG A 222 -20.87 1.60 -20.49
CA ARG A 222 -22.04 1.84 -19.62
C ARG A 222 -21.64 1.93 -18.15
N PHE A 223 -20.61 1.17 -17.75
CA PHE A 223 -20.02 1.26 -16.42
C PHE A 223 -19.21 2.56 -16.28
N LEU A 224 -18.35 2.88 -17.25
CA LEU A 224 -17.49 4.07 -17.22
C LEU A 224 -18.30 5.38 -17.23
N GLU A 225 -19.41 5.44 -17.97
CA GLU A 225 -20.29 6.61 -18.04
C GLU A 225 -20.91 6.99 -16.69
N GLN A 226 -21.08 6.04 -15.75
CA GLN A 226 -21.58 6.31 -14.41
C GLN A 226 -20.69 7.26 -13.61
N PHE A 227 -19.40 7.35 -13.95
CA PHE A 227 -18.41 8.17 -13.28
C PHE A 227 -18.06 9.46 -14.03
N SER A 228 -18.63 9.69 -15.20
CA SER A 228 -18.35 10.88 -16.04
C SER A 228 -18.70 12.21 -15.35
N ALA A 229 -19.63 12.19 -14.38
CA ALA A 229 -20.03 13.34 -13.58
C ALA A 229 -19.22 13.52 -12.27
N ALA A 230 -18.43 12.53 -11.86
CA ALA A 230 -17.69 12.54 -10.59
C ALA A 230 -16.37 13.36 -10.65
N GLY A 231 -16.05 13.90 -11.82
CA GLY A 231 -14.84 14.71 -12.06
C GLY A 231 -15.08 16.22 -12.19
N LYS A 232 -16.26 16.71 -11.75
CA LYS A 232 -16.57 18.15 -11.75
C LYS A 232 -16.67 18.69 -10.34
#